data_0fee44f112ad92eb44526296630599a2
#
_entry.id   0fee44f112ad92eb44526296630599a2
#
_cell.length_a   1.000
_cell.length_b   1.000
_cell.length_c   1.000
_cell.angle_alpha   90.00
_cell.angle_beta   90.00
_cell.angle_gamma   90.00
#
_symmetry.space_group_name_H-M   'P 1'
#
loop_
_entity.id
_entity.type
_entity.pdbx_description
1 polymer ?
#
loop_
_entity_poly.entity_id
_entity_poly.type
_entity_poly.pdbx_seq_one_letter_code
_entity_poly.pdbx_strand_id
1 'polypeptide(L)'
;MRRKDREITDPNAIFAVIEQCHVCRLGFCDDGDVYIVPLHFGYERDEARATLYFHGAQEGRKMALIAKNPRVGFEMDTGAEVYTRGAADVACGYTARFQSVIGTGSASLVHDANEKRRALEILMSHSVGKRDWTFDERMLAAVAVFKVEVEKMSCKSHE
;
A
#
# COMPACT_ATOMS: atom_id res chain seq x y z
N MET A 1 -5.77 5.38 17.60
CA MET A 1 -6.83 5.95 16.71
C MET A 1 -7.87 6.72 17.54
N ARG A 2 -8.46 7.85 17.07
CA ARG A 2 -9.47 8.63 17.81
C ARG A 2 -10.85 7.96 17.81
N ARG A 3 -11.29 7.40 16.68
CA ARG A 3 -12.59 6.71 16.51
C ARG A 3 -12.39 5.20 16.67
N LYS A 4 -12.32 4.75 17.93
CA LYS A 4 -12.15 3.33 18.28
C LYS A 4 -13.31 2.44 17.84
N ASP A 5 -14.51 3.02 17.74
CA ASP A 5 -15.72 2.38 17.22
C ASP A 5 -15.62 1.93 15.75
N ARG A 6 -14.62 2.44 15.00
CA ARG A 6 -14.36 2.11 13.60
C ARG A 6 -13.05 1.35 13.40
N GLU A 7 -12.32 1.07 14.47
CA GLU A 7 -11.02 0.42 14.40
C GLU A 7 -11.18 -1.08 14.15
N ILE A 8 -10.48 -1.58 13.15
CA ILE A 8 -10.32 -3.02 12.90
C ILE A 8 -8.99 -3.45 13.52
N THR A 9 -9.04 -4.39 14.46
CA THR A 9 -7.87 -4.89 15.21
C THR A 9 -7.52 -6.33 14.89
N ASP A 10 -8.46 -7.12 14.33
CA ASP A 10 -8.19 -8.48 13.89
C ASP A 10 -7.26 -8.48 12.67
N PRO A 11 -6.08 -9.13 12.74
CA PRO A 11 -5.15 -9.17 11.62
C PRO A 11 -5.75 -9.74 10.33
N ASN A 12 -6.62 -10.75 10.41
CA ASN A 12 -7.24 -11.32 9.22
C ASN A 12 -8.17 -10.32 8.53
N ALA A 13 -8.93 -9.55 9.31
CA ALA A 13 -9.80 -8.51 8.77
C ALA A 13 -8.99 -7.34 8.18
N ILE A 14 -7.85 -6.97 8.78
CA ILE A 14 -6.94 -5.96 8.21
C ILE A 14 -6.41 -6.41 6.85
N PHE A 15 -5.94 -7.66 6.74
CA PHE A 15 -5.44 -8.19 5.47
C PHE A 15 -6.53 -8.35 4.41
N ALA A 16 -7.77 -8.63 4.81
CA ALA A 16 -8.91 -8.62 3.90
C ALA A 16 -9.20 -7.23 3.31
N VAL A 17 -8.93 -6.16 4.06
CA VAL A 17 -8.99 -4.79 3.52
C VAL A 17 -7.82 -4.53 2.58
N ILE A 18 -6.58 -4.90 2.94
CA ILE A 18 -5.39 -4.74 2.10
C ILE A 18 -5.57 -5.44 0.74
N GLU A 19 -6.15 -6.65 0.74
CA GLU A 19 -6.42 -7.42 -0.47
C GLU A 19 -7.35 -6.71 -1.46
N GLN A 20 -8.25 -5.87 -0.97
CA GLN A 20 -9.17 -5.10 -1.80
C GLN A 20 -8.58 -3.77 -2.30
N CYS A 21 -7.45 -3.33 -1.74
CA CYS A 21 -6.79 -2.10 -2.14
C CYS A 21 -5.86 -2.35 -3.33
N HIS A 22 -5.96 -1.56 -4.39
CA HIS A 22 -5.11 -1.69 -5.59
C HIS A 22 -4.02 -0.62 -5.67
N VAL A 23 -4.17 0.46 -4.92
CA VAL A 23 -3.23 1.59 -4.90
C VAL A 23 -2.81 1.88 -3.48
N CYS A 24 -1.50 1.94 -3.26
CA CYS A 24 -0.90 2.42 -2.03
C CYS A 24 -0.24 3.78 -2.29
N ARG A 25 -0.56 4.77 -1.47
CA ARG A 25 0.04 6.10 -1.51
C ARG A 25 1.17 6.14 -0.51
N LEU A 26 2.41 6.20 -1.02
CA LEU A 26 3.61 6.32 -0.19
C LEU A 26 3.97 7.79 0.02
N GLY A 27 4.18 8.16 1.28
CA GLY A 27 4.67 9.47 1.69
C GLY A 27 6.12 9.39 2.13
N PHE A 28 6.97 10.21 1.51
CA PHE A 28 8.39 10.37 1.83
C PHE A 28 8.62 11.75 2.45
N CYS A 29 9.57 11.84 3.38
CA CYS A 29 10.05 13.10 3.91
C CYS A 29 11.31 13.52 3.12
N ASP A 30 11.31 14.72 2.54
CA ASP A 30 12.39 15.30 1.76
C ASP A 30 12.75 16.67 2.34
N ASP A 31 13.67 16.68 3.31
CA ASP A 31 14.15 17.89 4.01
C ASP A 31 13.04 18.78 4.61
N GLY A 32 11.97 18.15 5.13
CA GLY A 32 10.81 18.83 5.72
C GLY A 32 9.61 18.93 4.80
N ASP A 33 9.79 18.76 3.50
CA ASP A 33 8.70 18.61 2.54
C ASP A 33 8.16 17.18 2.53
N VAL A 34 6.90 17.03 2.13
CA VAL A 34 6.26 15.73 1.95
C VAL A 34 6.08 15.44 0.46
N TYR A 35 6.66 14.34 0.01
CA TYR A 35 6.46 13.83 -1.34
C TYR A 35 5.57 12.59 -1.31
N ILE A 36 4.40 12.64 -1.94
CA ILE A 36 3.45 11.53 -2.01
C ILE A 36 3.40 10.99 -3.44
N VAL A 37 3.44 9.66 -3.56
CA VAL A 37 3.31 8.97 -4.86
C VAL A 37 2.35 7.79 -4.75
N PRO A 38 1.30 7.72 -5.62
CA PRO A 38 0.44 6.56 -5.73
C PRO A 38 1.11 5.47 -6.57
N LEU A 39 1.07 4.23 -6.08
CA LEU A 39 1.69 3.07 -6.71
C LEU A 39 0.80 1.84 -6.59
N HIS A 40 0.76 1.02 -7.62
CA HIS A 40 0.32 -0.37 -7.48
C HIS A 40 1.31 -1.13 -6.62
N PHE A 41 0.82 -2.07 -5.86
CA PHE A 41 1.63 -2.83 -4.91
C PHE A 41 1.24 -4.31 -4.88
N GLY A 42 2.11 -5.12 -4.33
CA GLY A 42 1.78 -6.44 -3.85
C GLY A 42 2.22 -6.57 -2.39
N TYR A 43 1.77 -7.58 -1.69
CA TYR A 43 2.17 -7.76 -0.30
C TYR A 43 2.38 -9.22 0.07
N GLU A 44 3.25 -9.43 1.04
CA GLU A 44 3.39 -10.68 1.78
C GLU A 44 2.98 -10.47 3.23
N ARG A 45 2.38 -11.51 3.78
CA ARG A 45 1.98 -11.58 5.17
C ARG A 45 2.82 -12.61 5.91
N ASP A 46 3.37 -12.20 7.05
CA ASP A 46 3.97 -13.08 8.04
C ASP A 46 3.25 -12.84 9.38
N GLU A 47 2.32 -13.72 9.75
CA GLU A 47 1.40 -13.53 10.88
C GLU A 47 0.65 -12.19 10.83
N ALA A 48 1.02 -11.22 11.70
CA ALA A 48 0.45 -9.88 11.76
C ALA A 48 1.34 -8.82 11.07
N ARG A 49 2.48 -9.23 10.48
CA ARG A 49 3.40 -8.33 9.77
C ARG A 49 3.11 -8.32 8.29
N ALA A 50 3.43 -7.22 7.64
CA ALA A 50 3.33 -7.09 6.21
C ALA A 50 4.64 -6.57 5.61
N THR A 51 4.97 -7.07 4.43
CA THR A 51 5.96 -6.48 3.53
C THR A 51 5.24 -6.09 2.26
N LEU A 52 5.31 -4.80 1.91
CA LEU A 52 4.73 -4.27 0.68
C LEU A 52 5.79 -4.19 -0.40
N TYR A 53 5.50 -4.66 -1.61
CA TYR A 53 6.40 -4.66 -2.76
C TYR A 53 5.89 -3.68 -3.82
N PHE A 54 6.83 -2.95 -4.40
CA PHE A 54 6.59 -1.94 -5.42
C PHE A 54 7.62 -2.04 -6.54
N HIS A 55 7.28 -1.53 -7.71
CA HIS A 55 8.23 -1.40 -8.80
C HIS A 55 8.23 0.01 -9.40
N GLY A 56 9.27 0.30 -10.18
CA GLY A 56 9.38 1.57 -10.89
C GLY A 56 10.63 1.64 -11.76
N ALA A 57 10.90 2.83 -12.31
CA ALA A 57 12.15 3.09 -12.98
C ALA A 57 13.34 3.02 -12.00
N GLN A 58 14.52 2.69 -12.52
CA GLN A 58 15.74 2.58 -11.71
C GLN A 58 16.18 3.91 -11.10
N GLU A 59 15.79 5.02 -11.72
CA GLU A 59 16.11 6.38 -11.30
C GLU A 59 14.83 7.18 -11.02
N GLY A 60 15.00 8.29 -10.31
CA GLY A 60 13.94 9.24 -10.01
C GLY A 60 13.83 9.58 -8.53
N ARG A 61 13.00 10.58 -8.22
CA ARG A 61 12.90 11.19 -6.88
C ARG A 61 12.66 10.16 -5.77
N LYS A 62 11.74 9.21 -5.97
CA LYS A 62 11.44 8.20 -4.95
C LYS A 62 12.65 7.30 -4.64
N MET A 63 13.46 6.92 -5.65
CA MET A 63 14.66 6.10 -5.44
C MET A 63 15.73 6.86 -4.68
N ALA A 64 15.94 8.14 -5.00
CA ALA A 64 16.85 9.01 -4.27
C ALA A 64 16.40 9.19 -2.81
N LEU A 65 15.09 9.33 -2.56
CA LEU A 65 14.55 9.48 -1.22
C LEU A 65 14.68 8.20 -0.38
N ILE A 66 14.45 7.02 -0.95
CA ILE A 66 14.69 5.73 -0.28
C ILE A 66 16.15 5.62 0.16
N ALA A 67 17.09 6.00 -0.69
CA ALA A 67 18.51 5.96 -0.36
C ALA A 67 18.91 6.98 0.74
N LYS A 68 18.25 8.14 0.77
CA LYS A 68 18.52 9.22 1.73
C LYS A 68 17.87 8.99 3.08
N ASN A 69 16.61 8.56 3.08
CA ASN A 69 15.81 8.33 4.27
C ASN A 69 14.81 7.20 4.01
N PRO A 70 15.05 6.00 4.57
CA PRO A 70 14.19 4.84 4.33
C PRO A 70 12.80 4.95 5.00
N ARG A 71 12.59 5.88 5.93
CA ARG A 71 11.30 6.00 6.62
C ARG A 71 10.22 6.50 5.68
N VAL A 72 9.12 5.75 5.62
CA VAL A 72 7.95 6.10 4.82
C VAL A 72 6.67 5.99 5.63
N GLY A 73 5.70 6.83 5.29
CA GLY A 73 4.30 6.64 5.64
C GLY A 73 3.57 6.05 4.46
N PHE A 74 2.51 5.30 4.70
CA PHE A 74 1.65 4.82 3.64
C PHE A 74 0.18 4.89 4.01
N GLU A 75 -0.64 4.97 2.98
CA GLU A 75 -2.09 4.91 3.06
C GLU A 75 -2.63 4.13 1.87
N MET A 76 -3.66 3.33 2.12
CA MET A 76 -4.47 2.68 1.09
C MET A 76 -5.93 2.64 1.53
N ASP A 77 -6.84 2.77 0.59
CA ASP A 77 -8.29 2.79 0.85
C ASP A 77 -9.08 2.02 -0.21
N THR A 78 -10.27 1.59 0.18
CA THR A 78 -11.23 0.91 -0.69
C THR A 78 -12.66 1.18 -0.26
N GLY A 79 -13.61 0.89 -1.15
CA GLY A 79 -15.05 0.94 -0.86
C GLY A 79 -15.61 2.34 -0.59
N ALA A 80 -14.94 3.40 -1.08
CA ALA A 80 -15.38 4.77 -0.88
C ALA A 80 -16.72 5.04 -1.60
N GLU A 81 -17.78 5.24 -0.82
CA GLU A 81 -19.14 5.52 -1.33
C GLU A 81 -19.81 6.56 -0.42
N VAL A 82 -20.39 7.59 -1.02
CA VAL A 82 -21.19 8.58 -0.30
C VAL A 82 -22.67 8.19 -0.36
N TYR A 83 -23.32 8.11 0.80
CA TYR A 83 -24.75 7.78 0.90
C TYR A 83 -25.45 8.66 1.94
N THR A 84 -26.79 8.69 1.90
CA THR A 84 -27.59 9.40 2.89
C THR A 84 -28.35 8.45 3.81
N ARG A 85 -28.45 8.81 5.09
CA ARG A 85 -29.30 8.15 6.10
C ARG A 85 -30.61 8.89 6.35
N GLY A 86 -30.89 9.96 5.61
CA GLY A 86 -32.03 10.80 5.75
C GLY A 86 -32.60 11.34 4.44
N ALA A 87 -33.31 12.43 4.47
CA ALA A 87 -33.81 13.08 3.27
C ALA A 87 -32.66 13.62 2.41
N ALA A 88 -32.79 13.52 1.08
CA ALA A 88 -31.72 13.82 0.14
C ALA A 88 -31.29 15.28 0.08
N ASP A 89 -32.16 16.19 0.56
CA ASP A 89 -31.93 17.63 0.66
C ASP A 89 -31.24 18.08 1.97
N VAL A 90 -31.05 17.13 2.92
CA VAL A 90 -30.40 17.40 4.21
C VAL A 90 -28.95 17.02 4.22
N ALA A 91 -28.05 17.98 4.06
CA ALA A 91 -26.60 17.77 3.96
C ALA A 91 -26.01 16.97 5.14
N CYS A 92 -26.46 17.20 6.37
CA CYS A 92 -26.00 16.46 7.57
C CYS A 92 -26.44 14.99 7.60
N GLY A 93 -27.35 14.56 6.72
CA GLY A 93 -27.74 13.16 6.53
C GLY A 93 -26.73 12.34 5.72
N TYR A 94 -25.85 13.00 4.98
CA TYR A 94 -24.85 12.31 4.17
C TYR A 94 -23.65 11.84 4.98
N THR A 95 -23.15 10.67 4.63
CA THR A 95 -21.95 10.07 5.20
C THR A 95 -21.22 9.28 4.13
N ALA A 96 -20.01 8.80 4.42
CA ALA A 96 -19.22 7.99 3.50
C ALA A 96 -18.97 6.62 4.10
N ARG A 97 -19.21 5.57 3.32
CA ARG A 97 -18.70 4.23 3.55
C ARG A 97 -17.27 4.17 3.04
N PHE A 98 -16.36 3.54 3.78
CA PHE A 98 -14.98 3.35 3.37
C PHE A 98 -14.26 2.36 4.28
N GLN A 99 -13.18 1.79 3.77
CA GLN A 99 -12.17 1.07 4.55
C GLN A 99 -10.80 1.64 4.21
N SER A 100 -9.92 1.77 5.19
CA SER A 100 -8.58 2.31 4.97
C SER A 100 -7.55 1.71 5.90
N VAL A 101 -6.32 1.58 5.40
CA VAL A 101 -5.13 1.19 6.17
C VAL A 101 -4.11 2.30 6.07
N ILE A 102 -3.61 2.73 7.22
CA ILE A 102 -2.56 3.74 7.33
C ILE A 102 -1.42 3.15 8.16
N GLY A 103 -0.20 3.36 7.72
CA GLY A 103 0.94 2.84 8.45
C GLY A 103 2.25 3.57 8.19
N THR A 104 3.30 3.07 8.83
CA THR A 104 4.68 3.49 8.65
C THR A 104 5.57 2.27 8.51
N GLY A 105 6.69 2.44 7.84
CA GLY A 105 7.66 1.37 7.65
C GLY A 105 9.00 1.89 7.14
N SER A 106 9.88 0.94 6.86
CA SER A 106 11.20 1.17 6.29
C SER A 106 11.27 0.67 4.86
N ALA A 107 11.58 1.56 3.93
CA ALA A 107 11.74 1.25 2.51
C ALA A 107 13.17 0.82 2.18
N SER A 108 13.35 -0.19 1.33
CA SER A 108 14.65 -0.63 0.84
C SER A 108 14.58 -1.14 -0.59
N LEU A 109 15.67 -0.97 -1.35
CA LEU A 109 15.79 -1.54 -2.70
C LEU A 109 16.01 -3.06 -2.62
N VAL A 110 15.40 -3.79 -3.54
CA VAL A 110 15.59 -5.22 -3.71
C VAL A 110 16.67 -5.44 -4.77
N HIS A 111 17.83 -5.95 -4.34
CA HIS A 111 18.98 -6.19 -5.21
C HIS A 111 19.12 -7.65 -5.64
N ASP A 112 18.67 -8.59 -4.81
CA ASP A 112 18.71 -10.01 -5.13
C ASP A 112 17.73 -10.33 -6.27
N ALA A 113 18.21 -11.05 -7.29
CA ALA A 113 17.45 -11.35 -8.50
C ALA A 113 16.24 -12.26 -8.23
N ASN A 114 16.37 -13.22 -7.30
CA ASN A 114 15.28 -14.14 -6.95
C ASN A 114 14.23 -13.43 -6.13
N GLU A 115 14.64 -12.60 -5.16
CA GLU A 115 13.72 -11.75 -4.40
C GLU A 115 12.98 -10.76 -5.31
N LYS A 116 13.69 -10.16 -6.27
CA LYS A 116 13.10 -9.25 -7.26
C LYS A 116 12.03 -9.93 -8.12
N ARG A 117 12.29 -11.12 -8.62
CA ARG A 117 11.33 -11.94 -9.39
C ARG A 117 10.12 -12.26 -8.53
N ARG A 118 10.32 -12.76 -7.32
CA ARG A 118 9.25 -13.08 -6.36
C ARG A 118 8.39 -11.85 -6.05
N ALA A 119 9.00 -10.70 -5.80
CA ALA A 119 8.29 -9.45 -5.54
C ALA A 119 7.39 -9.02 -6.70
N LEU A 120 7.87 -9.17 -7.95
CA LEU A 120 7.07 -8.88 -9.15
C LEU A 120 5.94 -9.88 -9.35
N GLU A 121 6.15 -11.18 -9.05
CA GLU A 121 5.10 -12.20 -9.06
C GLU A 121 3.99 -11.84 -8.07
N ILE A 122 4.35 -11.46 -6.84
CA ILE A 122 3.43 -11.03 -5.79
C ILE A 122 2.63 -9.81 -6.24
N LEU A 123 3.31 -8.79 -6.77
CA LEU A 123 2.68 -7.56 -7.26
C LEU A 123 1.69 -7.84 -8.40
N MET A 124 2.11 -8.63 -9.37
CA MET A 124 1.25 -9.00 -10.50
C MET A 124 0.08 -9.86 -10.06
N SER A 125 0.29 -10.79 -9.14
CA SER A 125 -0.78 -11.65 -8.60
C SER A 125 -1.82 -10.83 -7.84
N HIS A 126 -1.39 -9.87 -7.02
CA HIS A 126 -2.29 -8.95 -6.32
C HIS A 126 -3.07 -8.05 -7.29
N SER A 127 -2.41 -7.55 -8.34
CA SER A 127 -3.03 -6.61 -9.30
C SER A 127 -4.00 -7.27 -10.28
N VAL A 128 -3.75 -8.54 -10.66
CA VAL A 128 -4.45 -9.22 -11.77
C VAL A 128 -5.16 -10.52 -11.33
N GLY A 129 -4.87 -11.03 -10.13
CA GLY A 129 -5.46 -12.26 -9.60
C GLY A 129 -4.92 -13.57 -10.19
N LYS A 130 -3.95 -13.52 -11.11
CA LYS A 130 -3.27 -14.67 -11.72
C LYS A 130 -1.99 -15.00 -10.96
N ARG A 131 -1.53 -16.27 -10.98
CA ARG A 131 -0.33 -16.70 -10.22
C ARG A 131 0.84 -17.18 -11.06
N ASP A 132 0.61 -17.61 -12.30
CA ASP A 132 1.66 -18.18 -13.17
C ASP A 132 2.18 -17.11 -14.12
N TRP A 133 3.26 -16.42 -13.71
CA TRP A 133 3.88 -15.36 -14.48
C TRP A 133 5.20 -15.80 -15.10
N THR A 134 5.42 -15.42 -16.34
CA THR A 134 6.72 -15.49 -17.01
C THR A 134 7.28 -14.09 -17.16
N PHE A 135 8.57 -13.91 -16.90
CA PHE A 135 9.26 -12.63 -17.03
C PHE A 135 10.37 -12.71 -18.04
N ASP A 136 10.48 -11.74 -18.93
CA ASP A 136 11.64 -11.53 -19.77
C ASP A 136 12.79 -10.98 -18.93
N GLU A 137 14.00 -11.57 -19.05
CA GLU A 137 15.17 -11.20 -18.25
C GLU A 137 15.61 -9.75 -18.48
N ARG A 138 15.44 -9.22 -19.70
CA ARG A 138 15.79 -7.82 -20.02
C ARG A 138 14.83 -6.87 -19.32
N MET A 139 13.54 -7.22 -19.27
CA MET A 139 12.52 -6.43 -18.56
C MET A 139 12.77 -6.47 -17.05
N LEU A 140 13.14 -7.63 -16.51
CA LEU A 140 13.54 -7.75 -15.11
C LEU A 140 14.76 -6.89 -14.79
N ALA A 141 15.75 -6.85 -15.66
CA ALA A 141 16.92 -6.01 -15.48
C ALA A 141 16.60 -4.50 -15.53
N ALA A 142 15.64 -4.09 -16.36
CA ALA A 142 15.30 -2.70 -16.58
C ALA A 142 14.45 -2.06 -15.47
N VAL A 143 13.75 -2.85 -14.65
CA VAL A 143 12.87 -2.35 -13.59
C VAL A 143 13.58 -2.31 -12.24
N ALA A 144 13.35 -1.29 -11.44
CA ALA A 144 13.70 -1.32 -10.02
C ALA A 144 12.54 -1.90 -9.21
N VAL A 145 12.88 -2.70 -8.21
CA VAL A 145 11.94 -3.18 -7.18
C VAL A 145 12.40 -2.67 -5.82
N PHE A 146 11.46 -2.23 -5.02
CA PHE A 146 11.70 -1.89 -3.63
C PHE A 146 10.58 -2.44 -2.75
N LYS A 147 10.89 -2.61 -1.47
CA LYS A 147 9.95 -3.09 -0.46
C LYS A 147 9.81 -2.10 0.68
N VAL A 148 8.68 -2.18 1.36
CA VAL A 148 8.44 -1.50 2.64
C VAL A 148 8.13 -2.56 3.68
N GLU A 149 9.02 -2.71 4.65
CA GLU A 149 8.78 -3.53 5.83
C GLU A 149 7.93 -2.71 6.81
N VAL A 150 6.68 -3.16 7.00
CA VAL A 150 5.70 -2.43 7.81
C VAL A 150 6.04 -2.54 9.29
N GLU A 151 6.26 -1.41 9.94
CA GLU A 151 6.55 -1.33 11.38
C GLU A 151 5.28 -1.15 12.21
N LYS A 152 4.36 -0.31 11.71
CA LYS A 152 3.08 0.00 12.37
C LYS A 152 2.01 0.20 11.33
N MET A 153 0.83 -0.33 11.60
CA MET A 153 -0.35 -0.04 10.78
C MET A 153 -1.60 0.03 11.66
N SER A 154 -2.60 0.74 11.17
CA SER A 154 -3.94 0.80 11.74
C SER A 154 -4.96 0.69 10.61
N CYS A 155 -6.04 -0.01 10.88
CA CYS A 155 -7.12 -0.20 9.92
C CYS A 155 -8.42 0.38 10.46
N LYS A 156 -9.24 0.90 9.57
CA LYS A 156 -10.51 1.55 9.90
C LYS A 156 -11.57 1.20 8.86
N SER A 157 -12.78 0.90 9.34
CA SER A 157 -13.98 0.74 8.50
C SER A 157 -15.08 1.68 8.97
N HIS A 158 -15.89 2.15 8.04
CA HIS A 158 -17.16 2.83 8.28
C HIS A 158 -18.16 2.31 7.25
N GLU A 159 -19.15 1.56 7.74
CA GLU A 159 -20.28 1.01 6.98
C GLU A 159 -21.53 1.88 7.11
#